data_186c377a32ce1315637d0ca32233d6e3
#
_entry.id   186c377a32ce1315637d0ca32233d6e3
#
_cell.length_a   1.000
_cell.length_b   1.000
_cell.length_c   1.000
_cell.angle_alpha   90.00
_cell.angle_beta   90.00
_cell.angle_gamma   90.00
#
_symmetry.space_group_name_H-M   'P 1'
#
loop_
_entity.id
_entity.type
_entity.pdbx_description
1 polymer ?
#
loop_
_entity_poly.entity_id
_entity_poly.type
_entity_poly.pdbx_seq_one_letter_code
_entity_poly.pdbx_strand_id
1 'polypeptide(L)'
;MTPALRKAIGFLRLRGVNDLPDGTVEIDGTNVFAIVQRYDTVKTDVPKFEYHQQYIDVQFIASGEEVIGWAPRERMLLTEAYDAGKDIAFGTVEKGKWTAAYLQAGQLAVLFPEDGHAPKNAAGAESSVMKIVVKVAR
;
A
#
# COMPACT_ATOMS: atom_id res chain seq x y z
N MET A 1 3.58 -13.06 -14.22
CA MET A 1 2.48 -12.22 -13.68
C MET A 1 1.16 -12.98 -13.77
N THR A 2 0.43 -13.06 -12.67
CA THR A 2 -0.86 -13.76 -12.63
C THR A 2 -1.95 -12.96 -13.36
N PRO A 3 -3.03 -13.65 -13.81
CA PRO A 3 -4.17 -12.94 -14.42
C PRO A 3 -4.78 -11.87 -13.51
N ALA A 4 -4.83 -12.12 -12.20
CA ALA A 4 -5.37 -11.16 -11.23
C ALA A 4 -4.50 -9.90 -11.14
N LEU A 5 -3.18 -10.05 -11.12
CA LEU A 5 -2.27 -8.91 -11.15
C LEU A 5 -2.38 -8.12 -12.46
N ARG A 6 -2.60 -8.80 -13.59
CA ARG A 6 -2.83 -8.12 -14.86
C ARG A 6 -4.10 -7.27 -14.82
N LYS A 7 -5.17 -7.77 -14.21
CA LYS A 7 -6.41 -7.02 -14.03
C LYS A 7 -6.17 -5.76 -13.18
N ALA A 8 -5.38 -5.89 -12.11
CA ALA A 8 -5.04 -4.76 -11.26
C ALA A 8 -4.27 -3.69 -12.03
N ILE A 9 -3.21 -4.07 -12.75
CA ILE A 9 -2.41 -3.14 -13.54
C ILE A 9 -3.25 -2.52 -14.67
N GLY A 10 -4.08 -3.32 -15.34
CA GLY A 10 -4.98 -2.84 -16.39
C GLY A 10 -5.95 -1.78 -15.88
N PHE A 11 -6.52 -1.97 -14.69
CA PHE A 11 -7.38 -1.00 -14.05
C PHE A 11 -6.66 0.34 -13.84
N LEU A 12 -5.41 0.30 -13.36
CA LEU A 12 -4.63 1.50 -13.07
C LEU A 12 -4.25 2.27 -14.34
N ARG A 13 -4.32 1.65 -15.50
CA ARG A 13 -4.06 2.29 -16.80
C ARG A 13 -5.30 2.88 -17.45
N LEU A 14 -6.48 2.70 -16.86
CA LEU A 14 -7.72 3.22 -17.44
C LEU A 14 -7.73 4.75 -17.42
N ARG A 15 -8.32 5.33 -18.46
CA ARG A 15 -8.54 6.77 -18.53
C ARG A 15 -9.50 7.18 -17.41
N GLY A 16 -9.18 8.26 -16.70
CA GLY A 16 -10.04 8.78 -15.63
C GLY A 16 -9.84 8.12 -14.28
N VAL A 17 -8.91 7.17 -14.14
CA VAL A 17 -8.65 6.52 -12.85
C VAL A 17 -8.24 7.54 -11.79
N ASN A 18 -7.53 8.61 -12.19
CA ASN A 18 -7.08 9.67 -11.28
C ASN A 18 -8.21 10.59 -10.80
N ASP A 19 -9.40 10.47 -11.40
CA ASP A 19 -10.56 11.30 -11.05
C ASP A 19 -11.57 10.55 -10.19
N LEU A 20 -11.27 9.30 -9.82
CA LEU A 20 -12.18 8.51 -8.99
C LEU A 20 -12.36 9.13 -7.60
N PRO A 21 -13.60 9.09 -7.06
CA PRO A 21 -13.82 9.51 -5.67
C PRO A 21 -13.23 8.48 -4.70
N ASP A 22 -13.02 8.91 -3.45
CA ASP A 22 -12.61 8.00 -2.38
C ASP A 22 -13.66 6.90 -2.22
N GLY A 23 -13.18 5.70 -1.93
CA GLY A 23 -14.05 4.56 -1.71
C GLY A 23 -13.53 3.31 -2.40
N THR A 24 -14.35 2.27 -2.39
CA THR A 24 -14.01 0.97 -2.97
C THR A 24 -14.60 0.83 -4.37
N VAL A 25 -13.77 0.33 -5.31
CA VAL A 25 -14.18 0.02 -6.67
C VAL A 25 -13.97 -1.47 -6.91
N GLU A 26 -15.04 -2.20 -7.21
CA GLU A 26 -14.97 -3.62 -7.53
C GLU A 26 -14.41 -3.79 -8.94
N ILE A 27 -13.40 -4.65 -9.09
CA ILE A 27 -12.79 -4.99 -10.39
C ILE A 27 -13.16 -6.41 -10.79
N ASP A 28 -13.02 -7.36 -9.85
CA ASP A 28 -13.38 -8.77 -10.04
C ASP A 28 -13.85 -9.30 -8.69
N GLY A 29 -15.04 -8.88 -8.25
CA GLY A 29 -15.63 -9.29 -7.00
C GLY A 29 -14.72 -9.02 -5.82
N THR A 30 -14.54 -10.01 -4.96
CA THR A 30 -13.59 -9.95 -3.84
C THR A 30 -12.19 -10.43 -4.22
N ASN A 31 -12.00 -10.89 -5.44
CA ASN A 31 -10.69 -11.34 -5.91
C ASN A 31 -9.78 -10.17 -6.28
N VAL A 32 -10.36 -9.12 -6.84
CA VAL A 32 -9.61 -7.90 -7.20
C VAL A 32 -10.52 -6.70 -6.96
N PHE A 33 -10.10 -5.79 -6.09
CA PHE A 33 -10.83 -4.54 -5.87
C PHE A 33 -9.87 -3.42 -5.52
N ALA A 34 -10.26 -2.19 -5.79
CA ALA A 34 -9.44 -1.02 -5.53
C ALA A 34 -10.01 -0.21 -4.37
N ILE A 35 -9.13 0.37 -3.58
CA ILE A 35 -9.46 1.33 -2.53
C ILE A 35 -8.81 2.65 -2.93
N VAL A 36 -9.64 3.67 -3.17
CA VAL A 36 -9.18 5.01 -3.52
C VAL A 36 -9.13 5.85 -2.25
N GLN A 37 -7.98 6.46 -1.99
CA GLN A 37 -7.73 7.22 -0.76
C GLN A 37 -7.08 8.56 -1.09
N ARG A 38 -7.48 9.60 -0.36
CA ARG A 38 -6.81 10.89 -0.33
C ARG A 38 -6.46 11.23 1.10
N TYR A 39 -5.22 11.64 1.34
CA TYR A 39 -4.73 11.92 2.68
C TYR A 39 -3.47 12.78 2.59
N ASP A 40 -3.03 13.29 3.74
CA ASP A 40 -1.73 13.92 3.86
C ASP A 40 -0.73 12.91 4.41
N THR A 41 0.48 12.92 3.86
CA THR A 41 1.57 12.07 4.36
C THR A 41 1.98 12.51 5.77
N VAL A 42 2.58 11.59 6.52
CA VAL A 42 2.95 11.80 7.91
C VAL A 42 4.48 11.77 8.05
N LYS A 43 5.01 12.77 8.75
CA LYS A 43 6.43 12.80 9.11
C LYS A 43 6.60 12.15 10.48
N THR A 44 7.32 11.04 10.52
CA THR A 44 7.55 10.29 11.77
C THR A 44 8.91 9.61 11.75
N ASP A 45 9.52 9.48 12.93
CA ASP A 45 10.75 8.72 13.10
C ASP A 45 10.48 7.23 13.36
N VAL A 46 9.22 6.89 13.64
CA VAL A 46 8.79 5.52 13.94
C VAL A 46 7.65 5.13 13.01
N PRO A 47 7.95 4.75 11.75
CA PRO A 47 6.91 4.34 10.80
C PRO A 47 6.12 3.14 11.32
N LYS A 48 4.81 3.14 11.07
CA LYS A 48 3.93 2.04 11.43
C LYS A 48 3.93 1.02 10.30
N PHE A 49 4.53 -0.14 10.54
CA PHE A 49 4.56 -1.24 9.59
C PHE A 49 3.32 -2.10 9.71
N GLU A 50 2.92 -2.68 8.59
CA GLU A 50 1.80 -3.60 8.49
C GLU A 50 2.14 -4.73 7.53
N TYR A 51 1.43 -5.87 7.67
CA TYR A 51 1.45 -6.92 6.64
C TYR A 51 0.06 -7.55 6.53
N HIS A 52 -0.18 -8.19 5.40
CA HIS A 52 -1.44 -8.88 5.08
C HIS A 52 -1.13 -10.33 4.77
N GLN A 53 -2.12 -11.22 4.89
CA GLN A 53 -1.95 -12.63 4.55
C GLN A 53 -2.84 -13.05 3.38
N GLN A 54 -4.02 -12.44 3.24
CA GLN A 54 -5.03 -12.85 2.26
C GLN A 54 -4.92 -12.13 0.93
N TYR A 55 -4.29 -10.95 0.90
CA TYR A 55 -4.21 -10.09 -0.28
C TYR A 55 -2.80 -9.62 -0.56
N ILE A 56 -2.53 -9.43 -1.85
CA ILE A 56 -1.38 -8.69 -2.36
C ILE A 56 -1.84 -7.25 -2.52
N ASP A 57 -1.04 -6.29 -2.08
CA ASP A 57 -1.31 -4.86 -2.28
C ASP A 57 -0.56 -4.37 -3.51
N VAL A 58 -1.27 -3.74 -4.45
CA VAL A 58 -0.65 -2.93 -5.50
C VAL A 58 -0.93 -1.48 -5.12
N GLN A 59 0.06 -0.77 -4.61
CA GLN A 59 -0.08 0.61 -4.14
C GLN A 59 0.41 1.57 -5.21
N PHE A 60 -0.52 2.32 -5.80
CA PHE A 60 -0.27 3.24 -6.90
C PHE A 60 -0.47 4.68 -6.45
N ILE A 61 0.53 5.52 -6.70
CA ILE A 61 0.43 6.96 -6.43
C ILE A 61 -0.19 7.64 -7.66
N ALA A 62 -1.45 8.07 -7.52
CA ALA A 62 -2.13 8.78 -8.60
C ALA A 62 -1.71 10.26 -8.65
N SER A 63 -1.51 10.88 -7.49
CA SER A 63 -0.96 12.24 -7.38
C SER A 63 -0.20 12.41 -6.08
N GLY A 64 0.77 13.30 -6.08
CA GLY A 64 1.64 13.54 -4.93
C GLY A 64 2.85 12.61 -4.90
N GLU A 65 3.43 12.47 -3.72
CA GLU A 65 4.59 11.62 -3.49
C GLU A 65 4.55 11.03 -2.08
N GLU A 66 5.17 9.88 -1.91
CA GLU A 66 5.13 9.16 -0.64
C GLU A 66 6.36 8.27 -0.50
N VAL A 67 6.79 8.06 0.72
CA VAL A 67 7.78 7.03 1.05
C VAL A 67 7.06 5.85 1.70
N ILE A 68 7.26 4.67 1.14
CA ILE A 68 6.80 3.41 1.73
C ILE A 68 8.02 2.72 2.32
N GLY A 69 8.03 2.51 3.64
CA GLY A 69 9.06 1.70 4.27
C GLY A 69 8.85 0.24 3.94
N TRP A 70 9.92 -0.51 3.69
CA TRP A 70 9.85 -1.93 3.39
C TRP A 70 10.84 -2.72 4.23
N ALA A 71 10.40 -3.87 4.72
CA ALA A 71 11.25 -4.87 5.36
C ALA A 71 10.57 -6.24 5.23
N PRO A 72 11.33 -7.35 5.25
CA PRO A 72 10.70 -8.66 5.41
C PRO A 72 9.85 -8.65 6.67
N ARG A 73 8.66 -9.23 6.63
CA ARG A 73 7.74 -9.18 7.79
C ARG A 73 8.33 -9.80 9.06
N GLU A 74 9.29 -10.70 8.91
CA GLU A 74 9.98 -11.34 10.06
C GLU A 74 10.75 -10.33 10.91
N ARG A 75 11.09 -9.18 10.36
CA ARG A 75 11.77 -8.10 11.10
C ARG A 75 10.82 -7.24 11.91
N MET A 76 9.51 -7.40 11.72
CA MET A 76 8.53 -6.61 12.45
C MET A 76 8.42 -7.08 13.90
N LEU A 77 8.43 -6.11 14.81
CA LEU A 77 8.06 -6.31 16.21
C LEU A 77 6.59 -5.94 16.32
N LEU A 78 5.73 -6.95 16.46
CA LEU A 78 4.28 -6.73 16.43
C LEU A 78 3.81 -5.93 17.64
N THR A 79 3.04 -4.87 17.38
CA THR A 79 2.31 -4.10 18.38
C THR A 79 0.84 -4.49 18.42
N GLU A 80 0.33 -5.01 17.28
CA GLU A 80 -1.01 -5.55 17.16
C GLU A 80 -0.93 -6.85 16.37
N ALA A 81 -1.35 -7.96 16.99
CA ALA A 81 -1.32 -9.28 16.36
C ALA A 81 -2.22 -9.31 15.13
N TYR A 82 -1.92 -10.24 14.22
CA TYR A 82 -2.70 -10.41 13.00
C TYR A 82 -4.18 -10.64 13.30
N ASP A 83 -5.03 -9.82 12.70
CA ASP A 83 -6.48 -9.92 12.77
C ASP A 83 -7.00 -10.47 11.44
N ALA A 84 -7.48 -11.70 11.44
CA ALA A 84 -7.97 -12.36 10.23
C ALA A 84 -9.19 -11.66 9.63
N GLY A 85 -10.02 -11.02 10.44
CA GLY A 85 -11.20 -10.30 9.97
C GLY A 85 -10.86 -9.05 9.19
N LYS A 86 -9.75 -8.41 9.53
CA LYS A 86 -9.26 -7.19 8.86
C LYS A 86 -8.09 -7.48 7.92
N ASP A 87 -7.55 -8.69 7.95
CA ASP A 87 -6.36 -9.10 7.19
C ASP A 87 -5.18 -8.16 7.42
N ILE A 88 -4.86 -7.86 8.67
CA ILE A 88 -3.77 -6.94 8.97
C ILE A 88 -3.14 -7.23 10.33
N ALA A 89 -1.83 -7.05 10.41
CA ALA A 89 -1.06 -6.96 11.64
C ALA A 89 -0.25 -5.67 11.59
N PHE A 90 0.03 -5.08 12.74
CA PHE A 90 0.83 -3.87 12.84
C PHE A 90 2.05 -4.09 13.72
N GLY A 91 3.08 -3.32 13.46
CA GLY A 91 4.28 -3.36 14.24
C GLY A 91 5.29 -2.29 13.86
N THR A 92 6.48 -2.41 14.41
CA THR A 92 7.61 -1.53 14.11
C THR A 92 8.78 -2.35 13.60
N VAL A 93 9.70 -1.69 12.93
CA VAL A 93 10.96 -2.29 12.49
C VAL A 93 12.09 -1.43 13.06
N GLU A 94 13.11 -2.08 13.61
CA GLU A 94 14.27 -1.40 14.17
C GLU A 94 14.87 -0.43 13.17
N LYS A 95 15.25 0.76 13.63
CA LYS A 95 15.88 1.79 12.82
C LYS A 95 17.12 1.21 12.11
N GLY A 96 17.21 1.45 10.79
CA GLY A 96 18.28 0.94 9.96
C GLY A 96 18.05 -0.46 9.41
N LYS A 97 16.94 -1.10 9.77
CA LYS A 97 16.61 -2.46 9.30
C LYS A 97 15.52 -2.48 8.24
N TRP A 98 15.11 -1.34 7.72
CA TRP A 98 14.13 -1.24 6.66
C TRP A 98 14.60 -0.31 5.55
N THR A 99 14.04 -0.46 4.38
CA THR A 99 14.39 0.29 3.18
C THR A 99 13.28 1.27 2.85
N ALA A 100 13.65 2.50 2.49
CA ALA A 100 12.70 3.51 2.05
C ALA A 100 12.49 3.40 0.54
N ALA A 101 11.24 3.21 0.11
CA ALA A 101 10.86 3.24 -1.30
C ALA A 101 10.14 4.57 -1.57
N TYR A 102 10.79 5.43 -2.35
CA TYR A 102 10.23 6.71 -2.74
C TYR A 102 9.40 6.55 -4.00
N LEU A 103 8.11 6.88 -3.93
CA LEU A 103 7.18 6.81 -5.05
C LEU A 103 6.62 8.18 -5.39
N GLN A 104 6.64 8.49 -6.69
CA GLN A 104 6.02 9.68 -7.27
C GLN A 104 4.77 9.28 -8.06
N ALA A 105 3.99 10.29 -8.47
CA ALA A 105 2.81 10.07 -9.31
C ALA A 105 3.13 9.19 -10.53
N GLY A 106 2.30 8.20 -10.77
CA GLY A 106 2.48 7.24 -11.85
C GLY A 106 3.29 6.00 -11.49
N GLN A 107 3.87 5.94 -10.30
CA GLN A 107 4.65 4.80 -9.82
C GLN A 107 3.85 3.94 -8.86
N LEU A 108 4.20 2.66 -8.79
CA LEU A 108 3.54 1.71 -7.92
C LEU A 108 4.54 0.76 -7.24
N ALA A 109 4.09 0.19 -6.13
CA ALA A 109 4.79 -0.90 -5.46
C ALA A 109 3.85 -2.09 -5.35
N VAL A 110 4.37 -3.29 -5.58
CA VAL A 110 3.63 -4.54 -5.39
C VAL A 110 4.15 -5.18 -4.11
N LEU A 111 3.27 -5.30 -3.12
CA LEU A 111 3.63 -5.77 -1.78
C LEU A 111 2.91 -7.08 -1.51
N PHE A 112 3.70 -8.13 -1.36
CA PHE A 112 3.21 -9.48 -1.12
C PHE A 112 3.02 -9.72 0.40
N PRO A 113 2.35 -10.82 0.79
CA PRO A 113 2.20 -11.15 2.21
C PRO A 113 3.50 -11.25 3.00
N GLU A 114 4.62 -11.59 2.33
CA GLU A 114 5.95 -11.67 2.93
C GLU A 114 6.56 -10.30 3.22
N ASP A 115 5.98 -9.23 2.65
CA ASP A 115 6.52 -7.88 2.70
C ASP A 115 5.86 -7.07 3.81
N GLY A 116 6.62 -6.77 4.86
CA GLY A 116 6.23 -5.74 5.82
C GLY A 116 6.39 -4.38 5.16
N HIS A 117 5.39 -3.49 5.34
CA HIS A 117 5.46 -2.19 4.71
C HIS A 117 4.82 -1.11 5.58
N ALA A 118 5.40 0.08 5.53
CA ALA A 118 4.92 1.25 6.25
C ALA A 118 4.56 2.33 5.23
N PRO A 119 3.25 2.45 4.87
CA PRO A 119 2.80 3.45 3.91
C PRO A 119 2.62 4.82 4.55
N LYS A 120 2.34 5.83 3.71
CA LYS A 120 1.91 7.18 4.09
C LYS A 120 2.99 8.06 4.71
N ASN A 121 4.28 7.70 4.56
CA ASN A 121 5.36 8.52 5.11
C ASN A 121 5.68 9.69 4.17
N ALA A 122 5.93 10.84 4.77
CA ALA A 122 6.30 12.04 4.03
C ALA A 122 7.67 11.87 3.37
N ALA A 123 7.76 12.33 2.12
CA ALA A 123 9.03 12.43 1.40
C ALA A 123 9.57 13.85 1.60
N GLY A 124 10.10 14.12 2.79
CA GLY A 124 10.47 15.47 3.22
C GLY A 124 9.30 16.13 3.94
N ALA A 125 8.71 17.17 3.37
CA ALA A 125 7.54 17.82 3.96
C ALA A 125 6.27 16.99 3.80
N GLU A 126 5.36 17.09 4.75
CA GLU A 126 4.03 16.48 4.65
C GLU A 126 3.29 17.13 3.48
N SER A 127 2.59 16.31 2.68
CA SER A 127 1.90 16.76 1.48
C SER A 127 0.72 15.86 1.14
N SER A 128 -0.17 16.38 0.31
CA SER A 128 -1.37 15.65 -0.11
C SER A 128 -1.05 14.57 -1.13
N VAL A 129 -1.68 13.41 -0.96
CA VAL A 129 -1.54 12.25 -1.85
C VAL A 129 -2.91 11.73 -2.23
N MET A 130 -3.06 11.34 -3.49
CA MET A 130 -4.11 10.42 -3.93
C MET A 130 -3.46 9.08 -4.23
N LYS A 131 -3.88 8.05 -3.51
CA LYS A 131 -3.39 6.68 -3.67
C LYS A 131 -4.52 5.75 -4.06
N ILE A 132 -4.23 4.83 -4.94
CA ILE A 132 -5.13 3.72 -5.26
C ILE A 132 -4.42 2.45 -4.86
N VAL A 133 -5.01 1.72 -3.92
CA VAL A 133 -4.50 0.41 -3.50
C VAL A 133 -5.39 -0.65 -4.12
N VAL A 134 -4.83 -1.45 -5.03
CA VAL A 134 -5.57 -2.58 -5.59
C VAL A 134 -5.24 -3.81 -4.76
N LYS A 135 -6.27 -4.39 -4.16
CA LYS A 135 -6.20 -5.63 -3.40
C LYS A 135 -6.40 -6.81 -4.35
N VAL A 136 -5.43 -7.70 -4.38
CA VAL A 136 -5.45 -8.88 -5.23
C VAL A 136 -5.44 -10.12 -4.34
N ALA A 137 -6.51 -10.92 -4.37
CA ALA A 137 -6.61 -12.12 -3.53
C ALA A 137 -5.49 -13.10 -3.85
N ARG A 138 -4.93 -13.66 -2.81
CA ARG A 138 -3.84 -14.62 -2.89
C ARG A 138 -4.36 -16.01 -3.24
#